data_b10706d726af021a9ab622e2a5643093
#
_entry.id   b10706d726af021a9ab622e2a5643093
#
_cell.length_a   1.000
_cell.length_b   1.000
_cell.length_c   1.000
_cell.angle_alpha   90.00
_cell.angle_beta   90.00
_cell.angle_gamma   90.00
#
_symmetry.space_group_name_H-M   'P 1'
#
loop_
_entity.id
_entity.type
_entity.pdbx_description
1 polymer ?
#
loop_
_entity_poly.entity_id
_entity_poly.type
_entity_poly.pdbx_seq_one_letter_code
_entity_poly.pdbx_strand_id
1 'polypeptide(L)'
;EMAADTNLGALTGYMSAGYNHYYEKKLNFSGDREGNTMKQLTSEQLRTMYLEFFKSKGHALIPGASLIPENDPTVLFTTAGMHPLVPYLLGAKHPMGTRLTDVQKCVRTGDIDEVGDNSHCTFFEMLGNWSLGDYFKKEAIEWSWEFLTSPDYLGLDPEHLAVSVFAGDEHAPRDEESYEHWRRMGLPDDRIFFLPKENNWWGPAGITGPCGPDTEMFLITD
;
A
#
# COMPACT_ATOMS: atom_id res chain seq x y z
N GLU A 1 7.71 -3.25 30.87
CA GLU A 1 6.89 -2.01 30.82
C GLU A 1 7.56 -1.07 29.82
N MET A 2 7.24 -1.21 28.54
CA MET A 2 7.60 -0.19 27.56
C MET A 2 6.30 0.48 27.14
N ALA A 3 6.18 1.75 27.53
CA ALA A 3 5.10 2.61 27.12
C ALA A 3 5.03 2.63 25.59
N ALA A 4 3.90 2.25 25.06
CA ALA A 4 3.56 2.45 23.68
C ALA A 4 3.48 3.96 23.43
N ASP A 5 4.55 4.50 22.88
CA ASP A 5 4.57 5.88 22.42
C ASP A 5 3.70 5.94 21.16
N THR A 6 2.49 6.48 21.31
CA THR A 6 1.42 6.53 20.33
C THR A 6 1.70 7.54 19.21
N ASN A 7 2.93 7.67 18.76
CA ASN A 7 3.34 8.64 17.75
C ASN A 7 3.92 8.00 16.48
N LEU A 8 3.44 6.81 16.12
CA LEU A 8 3.80 6.17 14.86
C LEU A 8 2.74 6.40 13.80
N GLY A 9 2.69 7.63 13.29
CA GLY A 9 1.91 7.97 12.11
C GLY A 9 2.62 7.63 10.80
N ALA A 10 2.92 6.39 10.54
CA ALA A 10 3.33 5.96 9.21
C ALA A 10 2.25 5.08 8.61
N LEU A 11 1.18 5.69 8.10
CA LEU A 11 0.32 5.02 7.17
C LEU A 11 0.97 5.07 5.80
N THR A 12 1.51 3.96 5.42
CA THR A 12 2.00 3.72 4.07
C THR A 12 0.83 3.22 3.25
N GLY A 13 0.33 4.04 2.33
CA GLY A 13 -0.59 3.57 1.31
C GLY A 13 0.18 2.63 0.38
N TYR A 14 -0.01 1.32 0.54
CA TYR A 14 0.52 0.34 -0.40
C TYR A 14 -0.47 0.14 -1.53
N MET A 15 -0.06 0.46 -2.75
CA MET A 15 -0.58 -0.24 -3.92
C MET A 15 0.41 -1.37 -4.23
N SER A 16 0.25 -2.48 -3.54
CA SER A 16 0.92 -3.72 -3.88
C SER A 16 0.16 -4.35 -5.05
N ALA A 17 0.77 -4.33 -6.23
CA ALA A 17 0.37 -5.26 -7.26
C ALA A 17 0.97 -6.63 -6.90
N GLY A 18 0.25 -7.39 -6.11
CA GLY A 18 0.62 -8.74 -5.71
C GLY A 18 0.93 -8.89 -4.23
N TYR A 19 -0.04 -9.18 -3.45
CA TYR A 19 0.00 -10.17 -2.36
C TYR A 19 -1.35 -10.24 -1.63
N ASN A 20 -2.21 -11.12 -2.09
CA ASN A 20 -3.10 -11.89 -1.23
C ASN A 20 -3.52 -13.17 -1.97
N HIS A 21 -3.25 -14.29 -1.37
CA HIS A 21 -3.41 -15.67 -1.83
C HIS A 21 -4.83 -16.08 -2.26
N TYR A 22 -5.78 -15.16 -2.31
CA TYR A 22 -7.19 -15.45 -2.63
C TYR A 22 -7.79 -14.66 -3.81
N TYR A 23 -7.08 -13.67 -4.40
CA TYR A 23 -7.68 -12.81 -5.44
C TYR A 23 -6.73 -12.44 -6.58
N GLU A 24 -5.80 -13.33 -6.94
CA GLU A 24 -5.00 -13.17 -8.14
C GLU A 24 -5.76 -13.66 -9.38
N LYS A 25 -6.77 -12.93 -9.79
CA LYS A 25 -7.14 -12.93 -11.19
C LYS A 25 -6.57 -11.70 -11.84
N LYS A 26 -5.62 -11.97 -12.77
CA LYS A 26 -5.03 -11.04 -13.72
C LYS A 26 -5.78 -9.71 -13.80
N LEU A 27 -5.12 -8.61 -13.58
CA LEU A 27 -5.46 -7.33 -14.18
C LEU A 27 -5.30 -7.42 -15.71
N ASN A 28 -6.02 -8.32 -16.35
CA ASN A 28 -6.32 -8.26 -17.74
C ASN A 28 -7.47 -7.24 -17.85
N PHE A 29 -7.10 -5.98 -18.05
CA PHE A 29 -8.00 -4.89 -18.36
C PHE A 29 -8.61 -5.06 -19.77
N SER A 30 -9.20 -6.18 -20.04
CA SER A 30 -10.02 -6.44 -21.23
C SER A 30 -11.44 -6.77 -20.78
N GLY A 31 -12.19 -5.76 -20.43
CA GLY A 31 -13.60 -5.89 -20.10
C GLY A 31 -14.44 -5.19 -21.15
N ASP A 32 -14.96 -5.94 -22.11
CA ASP A 32 -16.07 -5.52 -22.94
C ASP A 32 -17.34 -5.51 -22.10
N ARG A 33 -17.68 -4.34 -21.54
CA ARG A 33 -19.09 -3.97 -21.29
C ARG A 33 -19.25 -2.50 -21.66
N GLU A 34 -20.26 -2.22 -22.46
CA GLU A 34 -20.65 -0.90 -22.90
C GLU A 34 -20.82 0.03 -21.69
N GLY A 35 -19.86 0.97 -21.50
CA GLY A 35 -20.02 2.10 -20.60
C GLY A 35 -18.86 2.42 -19.68
N ASN A 36 -17.96 1.51 -19.33
CA ASN A 36 -16.86 1.81 -18.42
C ASN A 36 -15.56 1.13 -18.88
N THR A 37 -14.90 1.69 -19.87
CA THR A 37 -13.59 1.21 -20.32
C THR A 37 -12.51 1.67 -19.34
N MET A 38 -12.05 0.76 -18.48
CA MET A 38 -10.83 0.99 -17.71
C MET A 38 -9.69 1.38 -18.65
N LYS A 39 -8.91 2.40 -18.24
CA LYS A 39 -7.76 2.84 -19.04
C LYS A 39 -6.76 1.70 -19.17
N GLN A 40 -6.40 1.35 -20.40
CA GLN A 40 -5.27 0.47 -20.63
C GLN A 40 -3.97 1.26 -20.43
N LEU A 41 -3.20 0.90 -19.43
CA LEU A 41 -1.95 1.55 -19.07
C LEU A 41 -0.79 0.57 -19.20
N THR A 42 0.31 1.04 -19.75
CA THR A 42 1.59 0.33 -19.59
C THR A 42 2.12 0.52 -18.17
N SER A 43 3.01 -0.36 -17.72
CA SER A 43 3.66 -0.22 -16.40
C SER A 43 4.40 1.12 -16.26
N GLU A 44 4.99 1.64 -17.34
CA GLU A 44 5.65 2.95 -17.34
C GLU A 44 4.65 4.09 -17.16
N GLN A 45 3.50 4.03 -17.85
CA GLN A 45 2.44 5.02 -17.68
C GLN A 45 1.85 4.99 -16.27
N LEU A 46 1.64 3.80 -15.70
CA LEU A 46 1.15 3.66 -14.33
C LEU A 46 2.15 4.24 -13.31
N ARG A 47 3.45 3.92 -13.43
CA ARG A 47 4.49 4.50 -12.57
C ARG A 47 4.49 6.03 -12.65
N THR A 48 4.50 6.57 -13.86
CA THR A 48 4.51 8.03 -14.08
C THR A 48 3.27 8.68 -13.50
N MET A 49 2.10 8.13 -13.75
CA MET A 49 0.83 8.66 -13.24
C MET A 49 0.82 8.69 -11.71
N TYR A 50 1.26 7.61 -11.05
CA TYR A 50 1.34 7.52 -9.60
C TYR A 50 2.29 8.56 -9.00
N LEU A 51 3.50 8.65 -9.54
CA LEU A 51 4.50 9.58 -9.04
C LEU A 51 4.08 11.04 -9.24
N GLU A 52 3.52 11.40 -10.39
CA GLU A 52 3.03 12.76 -10.63
C GLU A 52 1.81 13.10 -9.76
N PHE A 53 0.93 12.12 -9.51
CA PHE A 53 -0.17 12.30 -8.56
C PHE A 53 0.35 12.66 -7.17
N PHE A 54 1.27 11.89 -6.59
CA PHE A 54 1.78 12.17 -5.26
C PHE A 54 2.69 13.41 -5.21
N LYS A 55 3.39 13.74 -6.28
CA LYS A 55 4.07 15.05 -6.41
C LYS A 55 3.06 16.20 -6.33
N SER A 56 1.89 16.07 -6.95
CA SER A 56 0.82 17.08 -6.85
C SER A 56 0.28 17.26 -5.42
N LYS A 57 0.41 16.20 -4.59
CA LYS A 57 0.07 16.23 -3.16
C LYS A 57 1.25 16.71 -2.27
N GLY A 58 2.33 17.18 -2.88
CA GLY A 58 3.48 17.75 -2.18
C GLY A 58 4.54 16.74 -1.77
N HIS A 59 4.54 15.53 -2.33
CA HIS A 59 5.58 14.53 -2.06
C HIS A 59 6.84 14.81 -2.89
N ALA A 60 7.98 14.65 -2.25
CA ALA A 60 9.26 14.65 -2.93
C ALA A 60 9.52 13.28 -3.57
N LEU A 61 9.89 13.27 -4.84
CA LEU A 61 10.30 12.05 -5.53
C LEU A 61 11.70 11.66 -5.07
N ILE A 62 11.83 10.45 -4.54
CA ILE A 62 13.11 9.86 -4.15
C ILE A 62 13.46 8.67 -5.05
N PRO A 63 14.75 8.37 -5.26
CA PRO A 63 15.15 7.16 -5.97
C PRO A 63 14.86 5.92 -5.14
N GLY A 64 14.48 4.83 -5.80
CA GLY A 64 14.44 3.52 -5.15
C GLY A 64 15.82 3.08 -4.67
N ALA A 65 15.86 2.38 -3.55
CA ALA A 65 17.09 1.83 -2.98
C ALA A 65 17.54 0.55 -3.70
N SER A 66 18.75 0.10 -3.38
CA SER A 66 19.28 -1.18 -3.85
C SER A 66 18.40 -2.35 -3.41
N LEU A 67 18.33 -3.39 -4.24
CA LEU A 67 17.72 -4.67 -3.86
C LEU A 67 18.50 -5.39 -2.73
N ILE A 68 19.79 -5.10 -2.60
CA ILE A 68 20.61 -5.61 -1.49
C ILE A 68 20.62 -4.54 -0.42
N PRO A 69 20.03 -4.80 0.77
CA PRO A 69 19.99 -3.83 1.87
C PRO A 69 21.41 -3.50 2.36
N GLU A 70 21.73 -2.22 2.46
CA GLU A 70 23.08 -1.80 2.86
C GLU A 70 23.32 -1.91 4.38
N ASN A 71 22.27 -1.80 5.20
CA ASN A 71 22.39 -1.65 6.65
C ASN A 71 21.49 -2.61 7.46
N ASP A 72 20.95 -3.64 6.83
CA ASP A 72 20.12 -4.64 7.52
C ASP A 72 20.57 -6.07 7.20
N PRO A 73 21.39 -6.69 8.09
CA PRO A 73 21.85 -8.05 7.89
C PRO A 73 20.78 -9.12 8.17
N THR A 74 19.58 -8.71 8.63
CA THR A 74 18.49 -9.65 8.96
C THR A 74 17.68 -10.09 7.75
N VAL A 75 17.82 -9.39 6.62
CA VAL A 75 17.16 -9.70 5.35
C VAL A 75 18.15 -9.74 4.20
N LEU A 76 17.92 -10.66 3.26
CA LEU A 76 18.80 -10.83 2.08
C LEU A 76 18.50 -9.80 0.99
N PHE A 77 17.23 -9.41 0.85
CA PHE A 77 16.76 -8.48 -0.18
C PHE A 77 15.83 -7.43 0.42
N THR A 78 15.72 -6.30 -0.28
CA THR A 78 14.66 -5.31 -0.02
C THR A 78 13.32 -5.94 -0.39
N THR A 79 12.47 -6.16 0.60
CA THR A 79 11.20 -6.88 0.48
C THR A 79 9.99 -5.96 0.40
N ALA A 80 10.16 -4.67 0.73
CA ALA A 80 9.09 -3.68 0.75
C ALA A 80 9.65 -2.28 0.55
N GLY A 81 8.83 -1.37 0.04
CA GLY A 81 9.19 0.03 -0.18
C GLY A 81 9.54 0.78 1.10
N MET A 82 8.95 0.39 2.24
CA MET A 82 9.27 1.01 3.54
C MET A 82 10.63 0.57 4.10
N HIS A 83 11.18 -0.55 3.65
CA HIS A 83 12.40 -1.11 4.23
C HIS A 83 13.59 -0.13 4.22
N PRO A 84 13.92 0.55 3.11
CA PRO A 84 14.97 1.57 3.12
C PRO A 84 14.67 2.80 3.98
N LEU A 85 13.39 3.01 4.32
CA LEU A 85 12.92 4.16 5.08
C LEU A 85 12.81 3.91 6.59
N VAL A 86 13.09 2.71 7.07
CA VAL A 86 13.01 2.34 8.50
C VAL A 86 13.72 3.35 9.42
N PRO A 87 14.94 3.85 9.16
CA PRO A 87 15.56 4.83 10.02
C PRO A 87 14.75 6.13 10.16
N TYR A 88 14.09 6.55 9.09
CA TYR A 88 13.25 7.76 9.06
C TYR A 88 11.91 7.55 9.73
N LEU A 89 11.32 6.35 9.60
CA LEU A 89 10.14 5.95 10.33
C LEU A 89 10.39 5.87 11.84
N LEU A 90 11.61 5.59 12.25
CA LEU A 90 12.07 5.60 13.65
C LEU A 90 12.49 6.99 14.14
N GLY A 91 12.28 8.05 13.36
CA GLY A 91 12.45 9.44 13.78
C GLY A 91 13.68 10.17 13.25
N ALA A 92 14.53 9.53 12.44
CA ALA A 92 15.58 10.26 11.72
C ALA A 92 14.95 11.24 10.71
N LYS A 93 15.60 12.37 10.48
CA LYS A 93 15.14 13.35 9.49
C LYS A 93 15.57 12.92 8.07
N HIS A 94 14.61 12.80 7.18
CA HIS A 94 14.92 12.57 5.77
C HIS A 94 15.30 13.88 5.07
N PRO A 95 16.40 13.92 4.26
CA PRO A 95 16.86 15.15 3.62
C PRO A 95 15.87 15.78 2.63
N MET A 96 14.98 14.97 2.05
CA MET A 96 13.98 15.42 1.09
C MET A 96 12.63 15.83 1.73
N GLY A 97 12.51 15.79 3.06
CA GLY A 97 11.32 16.21 3.78
C GLY A 97 10.50 15.07 4.36
N THR A 98 9.23 15.36 4.67
CA THR A 98 8.33 14.46 5.39
C THR A 98 7.33 13.72 4.50
N ARG A 99 7.13 14.18 3.26
CA ARG A 99 6.29 13.52 2.24
C ARG A 99 7.16 13.01 1.12
N LEU A 100 7.20 11.72 0.92
CA LEU A 100 8.06 11.08 -0.06
C LEU A 100 7.23 10.17 -0.98
N THR A 101 7.68 10.01 -2.22
CA THR A 101 7.12 9.02 -3.15
C THR A 101 8.21 8.39 -3.99
N ASP A 102 8.08 7.10 -4.27
CA ASP A 102 9.05 6.36 -5.06
C ASP A 102 8.44 5.15 -5.79
N VAL A 103 9.28 4.47 -6.53
CA VAL A 103 9.07 3.13 -7.06
C VAL A 103 10.20 2.26 -6.54
N GLN A 104 9.92 1.39 -5.59
CA GLN A 104 10.90 0.49 -5.01
C GLN A 104 10.83 -0.89 -5.64
N LYS A 105 11.95 -1.35 -6.19
CA LYS A 105 12.13 -2.75 -6.61
C LYS A 105 12.27 -3.64 -5.38
N CYS A 106 11.50 -4.73 -5.36
CA CYS A 106 11.43 -5.66 -4.24
C CYS A 106 11.61 -7.10 -4.70
N VAL A 107 12.15 -7.92 -3.80
CA VAL A 107 12.23 -9.38 -3.98
C VAL A 107 11.65 -10.07 -2.75
N ARG A 108 10.70 -10.96 -2.97
CA ARG A 108 10.15 -11.88 -1.96
C ARG A 108 10.31 -13.30 -2.45
N THR A 109 10.81 -14.19 -1.60
CA THR A 109 11.11 -15.58 -1.95
C THR A 109 10.24 -16.58 -1.21
N GLY A 110 9.27 -16.10 -0.40
CA GLY A 110 8.38 -16.98 0.38
C GLY A 110 7.59 -17.95 -0.48
N ASP A 111 7.20 -17.51 -1.68
CA ASP A 111 6.36 -18.29 -2.59
C ASP A 111 7.14 -18.75 -3.84
N ILE A 112 8.45 -18.89 -3.74
CA ILE A 112 9.32 -19.24 -4.88
C ILE A 112 8.93 -20.59 -5.51
N ASP A 113 8.45 -21.52 -4.72
CA ASP A 113 8.03 -22.85 -5.20
C ASP A 113 6.72 -22.80 -6.01
N GLU A 114 5.97 -21.72 -5.90
CA GLU A 114 4.69 -21.49 -6.61
C GLU A 114 4.88 -20.65 -7.89
N VAL A 115 6.06 -20.10 -8.11
CA VAL A 115 6.37 -19.30 -9.31
C VAL A 115 6.30 -20.16 -10.56
N GLY A 116 5.52 -19.71 -11.52
CA GLY A 116 5.22 -20.43 -12.76
C GLY A 116 3.72 -20.60 -13.01
N ASP A 117 2.91 -20.30 -12.03
CA ASP A 117 1.47 -20.08 -12.21
C ASP A 117 1.17 -18.70 -12.80
N ASN A 118 -0.09 -18.29 -12.76
CA ASN A 118 -0.53 -17.02 -13.35
C ASN A 118 -0.32 -15.80 -12.44
N SER A 119 0.13 -15.98 -11.20
CA SER A 119 -0.03 -14.99 -10.15
C SER A 119 1.22 -14.78 -9.29
N HIS A 120 2.01 -15.82 -9.03
CA HIS A 120 3.16 -15.70 -8.15
C HIS A 120 4.38 -15.09 -8.84
N CYS A 121 4.92 -14.03 -8.24
CA CYS A 121 6.15 -13.36 -8.68
C CYS A 121 7.12 -13.23 -7.51
N THR A 122 8.41 -13.44 -7.75
CA THR A 122 9.46 -13.17 -6.75
C THR A 122 9.97 -11.74 -6.82
N PHE A 123 9.92 -11.12 -8.00
CA PHE A 123 10.34 -9.74 -8.24
C PHE A 123 9.13 -8.88 -8.61
N PHE A 124 9.01 -7.72 -7.98
CA PHE A 124 7.96 -6.74 -8.26
C PHE A 124 8.43 -5.31 -7.95
N GLU A 125 7.67 -4.34 -8.43
CA GLU A 125 7.83 -2.94 -8.08
C GLU A 125 6.72 -2.50 -7.13
N MET A 126 7.09 -1.88 -6.01
CA MET A 126 6.16 -1.29 -5.06
C MET A 126 6.10 0.21 -5.31
N LEU A 127 4.92 0.70 -5.67
CA LEU A 127 4.65 2.13 -5.76
C LEU A 127 4.38 2.65 -4.35
N GLY A 128 5.18 3.61 -3.89
CA GLY A 128 5.16 4.06 -2.50
C GLY A 128 4.85 5.54 -2.35
N ASN A 129 4.01 5.86 -1.36
CA ASN A 129 3.86 7.20 -0.81
C ASN A 129 4.03 7.13 0.71
N TRP A 130 4.89 7.98 1.25
CA TRP A 130 5.38 7.89 2.60
C TRP A 130 5.12 9.19 3.34
N SER A 131 4.56 9.08 4.56
CA SER A 131 4.40 10.18 5.51
C SER A 131 5.30 9.95 6.72
N LEU A 132 6.24 10.83 6.92
CA LEU A 132 7.13 10.82 8.09
C LEU A 132 6.60 11.77 9.15
N GLY A 133 5.41 11.45 9.70
CA GLY A 133 4.73 12.26 10.71
C GLY A 133 4.09 13.55 10.18
N ASP A 134 3.70 13.59 8.91
CA ASP A 134 3.05 14.75 8.28
C ASP A 134 1.54 14.56 8.17
N TYR A 135 1.09 13.56 7.41
CA TYR A 135 -0.33 13.19 7.30
C TYR A 135 -0.55 11.75 7.80
N PHE A 136 -1.82 11.38 7.99
CA PHE A 136 -2.15 10.05 8.49
C PHE A 136 -3.34 9.44 7.69
N LYS A 137 -4.19 8.65 8.34
CA LYS A 137 -5.25 7.83 7.73
C LYS A 137 -6.16 8.61 6.81
N LYS A 138 -6.61 9.79 7.25
CA LYS A 138 -7.55 10.61 6.49
C LYS A 138 -7.04 10.91 5.09
N GLU A 139 -5.91 11.57 4.99
CA GLU A 139 -5.31 11.97 3.72
C GLU A 139 -4.90 10.76 2.88
N ALA A 140 -4.35 9.71 3.52
CA ALA A 140 -3.97 8.49 2.83
C ALA A 140 -5.18 7.83 2.16
N ILE A 141 -6.32 7.73 2.85
CA ILE A 141 -7.56 7.17 2.32
C ILE A 141 -8.16 8.07 1.23
N GLU A 142 -8.25 9.38 1.47
CA GLU A 142 -8.79 10.34 0.50
C GLU A 142 -7.99 10.32 -0.82
N TRP A 143 -6.66 10.32 -0.75
CA TRP A 143 -5.80 10.30 -1.94
C TRP A 143 -5.81 8.95 -2.64
N SER A 144 -5.84 7.85 -1.90
CA SER A 144 -5.97 6.53 -2.49
C SER A 144 -7.31 6.40 -3.24
N TRP A 145 -8.40 6.86 -2.63
CA TRP A 145 -9.71 6.88 -3.27
C TRP A 145 -9.71 7.73 -4.54
N GLU A 146 -9.17 8.95 -4.47
CA GLU A 146 -9.05 9.84 -5.62
C GLU A 146 -8.24 9.19 -6.74
N PHE A 147 -7.09 8.59 -6.42
CA PHE A 147 -6.25 7.94 -7.42
C PHE A 147 -6.94 6.74 -8.09
N LEU A 148 -7.67 5.95 -7.31
CA LEU A 148 -8.38 4.78 -7.83
C LEU A 148 -9.59 5.16 -8.69
N THR A 149 -10.41 6.11 -8.23
CA THR A 149 -11.76 6.32 -8.80
C THR A 149 -11.86 7.51 -9.75
N SER A 150 -10.98 8.50 -9.64
CA SER A 150 -11.03 9.65 -10.54
C SER A 150 -10.74 9.26 -11.99
N PRO A 151 -11.55 9.76 -12.96
CA PRO A 151 -11.31 9.54 -14.39
C PRO A 151 -10.01 10.15 -14.89
N ASP A 152 -9.42 11.09 -14.17
CA ASP A 152 -8.11 11.67 -14.49
C ASP A 152 -6.98 10.67 -14.23
N TYR A 153 -7.18 9.71 -13.33
CA TYR A 153 -6.21 8.68 -12.94
C TYR A 153 -6.69 7.30 -13.39
N LEU A 154 -6.90 6.35 -12.47
CA LEU A 154 -7.27 4.98 -12.85
C LEU A 154 -8.72 4.86 -13.32
N GLY A 155 -9.64 5.66 -12.77
CA GLY A 155 -11.05 5.67 -13.17
C GLY A 155 -11.77 4.36 -12.88
N LEU A 156 -11.40 3.66 -11.81
CA LEU A 156 -12.06 2.42 -11.41
C LEU A 156 -13.48 2.71 -10.93
N ASP A 157 -14.39 1.82 -11.26
CA ASP A 157 -15.76 1.92 -10.78
C ASP A 157 -15.82 1.62 -9.28
N PRO A 158 -16.30 2.56 -8.45
CA PRO A 158 -16.45 2.35 -7.02
C PRO A 158 -17.31 1.12 -6.66
N GLU A 159 -18.21 0.69 -7.53
CA GLU A 159 -19.03 -0.51 -7.31
C GLU A 159 -18.21 -1.80 -7.30
N HIS A 160 -17.00 -1.78 -7.87
CA HIS A 160 -16.06 -2.90 -7.86
C HIS A 160 -14.96 -2.77 -6.80
N LEU A 161 -15.03 -1.77 -5.94
CA LEU A 161 -14.05 -1.59 -4.87
C LEU A 161 -14.58 -2.12 -3.53
N ALA A 162 -13.72 -2.77 -2.80
CA ALA A 162 -13.91 -3.15 -1.41
C ALA A 162 -12.64 -2.83 -0.61
N VAL A 163 -12.77 -2.71 0.70
CA VAL A 163 -11.65 -2.43 1.59
C VAL A 163 -11.69 -3.31 2.82
N SER A 164 -10.55 -3.52 3.42
CA SER A 164 -10.46 -4.09 4.75
C SER A 164 -9.88 -3.11 5.75
N VAL A 165 -10.24 -3.28 7.01
CA VAL A 165 -9.74 -2.54 8.15
C VAL A 165 -9.51 -3.51 9.32
N PHE A 166 -8.60 -3.16 10.21
CA PHE A 166 -8.25 -4.02 11.34
C PHE A 166 -9.42 -4.22 12.30
N ALA A 167 -9.74 -5.49 12.63
CA ALA A 167 -10.84 -5.85 13.50
C ALA A 167 -10.58 -5.60 15.00
N GLY A 168 -9.32 -5.31 15.37
CA GLY A 168 -8.90 -5.18 16.75
C GLY A 168 -8.48 -6.51 17.38
N ASP A 169 -7.56 -6.44 18.33
CA ASP A 169 -7.12 -7.54 19.18
C ASP A 169 -6.69 -7.01 20.56
N GLU A 170 -6.00 -7.83 21.34
CA GLU A 170 -5.48 -7.45 22.67
C GLU A 170 -4.37 -6.40 22.63
N HIS A 171 -3.73 -6.18 21.46
CA HIS A 171 -2.61 -5.25 21.29
C HIS A 171 -3.02 -3.90 20.71
N ALA A 172 -4.07 -3.89 19.87
CA ALA A 172 -4.55 -2.67 19.24
C ALA A 172 -6.10 -2.68 19.09
N PRO A 173 -6.75 -1.53 19.26
CA PRO A 173 -8.20 -1.43 19.11
C PRO A 173 -8.63 -1.64 17.66
N ARG A 174 -9.89 -1.99 17.47
CA ARG A 174 -10.57 -2.00 16.17
C ARG A 174 -10.45 -0.65 15.50
N ASP A 175 -10.16 -0.63 14.20
CA ASP A 175 -9.91 0.60 13.43
C ASP A 175 -11.20 1.24 12.92
N GLU A 176 -11.94 1.83 13.85
CA GLU A 176 -13.16 2.59 13.54
C GLU A 176 -12.86 3.86 12.75
N GLU A 177 -11.68 4.44 12.89
CA GLU A 177 -11.30 5.67 12.20
C GLU A 177 -11.17 5.44 10.69
N SER A 178 -10.44 4.42 10.26
CA SER A 178 -10.35 4.04 8.84
C SER A 178 -11.71 3.64 8.27
N TYR A 179 -12.51 2.88 9.02
CA TYR A 179 -13.87 2.53 8.65
C TYR A 179 -14.73 3.77 8.34
N GLU A 180 -14.74 4.76 9.23
CA GLU A 180 -15.49 5.99 9.03
C GLU A 180 -14.96 6.84 7.87
N HIS A 181 -13.64 6.83 7.62
CA HIS A 181 -13.08 7.50 6.46
C HIS A 181 -13.54 6.85 5.15
N TRP A 182 -13.49 5.52 5.04
CA TRP A 182 -13.98 4.81 3.86
C TRP A 182 -15.47 5.04 3.60
N ARG A 183 -16.28 5.05 4.65
CA ARG A 183 -17.71 5.39 4.53
C ARG A 183 -17.92 6.80 3.97
N ARG A 184 -17.13 7.77 4.42
CA ARG A 184 -17.20 9.15 3.89
C ARG A 184 -16.77 9.23 2.42
N MET A 185 -15.95 8.34 1.95
CA MET A 185 -15.61 8.23 0.53
C MET A 185 -16.76 7.64 -0.30
N GLY A 186 -17.76 7.06 0.33
CA GLY A 186 -18.94 6.53 -0.34
C GLY A 186 -19.01 5.00 -0.42
N LEU A 187 -18.06 4.29 0.19
CA LEU A 187 -18.19 2.83 0.28
C LEU A 187 -19.34 2.44 1.21
N PRO A 188 -20.21 1.52 0.77
CA PRO A 188 -21.25 0.96 1.62
C PRO A 188 -20.67 -0.02 2.65
N ASP A 189 -21.38 -0.22 3.76
CA ASP A 189 -20.90 -1.03 4.90
C ASP A 189 -20.59 -2.48 4.52
N ASP A 190 -21.28 -3.05 3.56
CA ASP A 190 -21.09 -4.41 3.07
C ASP A 190 -19.84 -4.61 2.20
N ARG A 191 -19.09 -3.53 1.95
CA ARG A 191 -17.82 -3.54 1.23
C ARG A 191 -16.64 -3.08 2.09
N ILE A 192 -16.85 -2.92 3.40
CA ILE A 192 -15.81 -2.59 4.37
C ILE A 192 -15.71 -3.76 5.36
N PHE A 193 -14.64 -4.53 5.25
CA PHE A 193 -14.46 -5.76 6.01
C PHE A 193 -13.53 -5.53 7.19
N PHE A 194 -13.99 -5.86 8.40
CA PHE A 194 -13.12 -5.92 9.56
C PHE A 194 -12.43 -7.28 9.61
N LEU A 195 -11.13 -7.30 9.37
CA LEU A 195 -10.35 -8.52 9.31
C LEU A 195 -9.33 -8.61 10.46
N PRO A 196 -8.98 -9.82 10.90
CA PRO A 196 -8.05 -10.01 11.99
C PRO A 196 -6.60 -9.69 11.59
N LYS A 197 -5.70 -9.84 12.55
CA LYS A 197 -4.27 -9.51 12.43
C LYS A 197 -3.56 -10.20 11.26
N GLU A 198 -3.97 -11.39 10.92
CA GLU A 198 -3.41 -12.17 9.81
C GLU A 198 -3.62 -11.49 8.45
N ASN A 199 -4.62 -10.62 8.35
CA ASN A 199 -5.02 -9.95 7.11
C ASN A 199 -4.78 -8.44 7.13
N ASN A 200 -4.86 -7.79 8.29
CA ASN A 200 -4.77 -6.34 8.43
C ASN A 200 -3.71 -5.89 9.44
N TRP A 201 -2.51 -6.44 9.27
CA TRP A 201 -1.37 -6.03 10.08
C TRP A 201 -0.08 -6.18 9.29
N TRP A 202 0.58 -5.08 9.01
CA TRP A 202 1.91 -5.14 8.44
C TRP A 202 2.96 -5.32 9.55
N GLY A 203 3.96 -6.13 9.25
CA GLY A 203 5.04 -6.44 10.18
C GLY A 203 6.37 -5.81 9.77
N PRO A 204 7.36 -5.87 10.65
CA PRO A 204 8.68 -5.35 10.33
C PRO A 204 9.30 -6.12 9.16
N ALA A 205 10.10 -5.42 8.33
CA ALA A 205 10.83 -6.03 7.22
C ALA A 205 11.89 -7.05 7.68
N GLY A 206 12.40 -6.88 8.90
CA GLY A 206 13.34 -7.77 9.57
C GLY A 206 12.81 -8.33 10.90
N ILE A 207 13.69 -8.66 11.82
CA ILE A 207 13.33 -9.23 13.13
C ILE A 207 12.57 -8.21 13.98
N THR A 208 12.94 -6.92 13.88
CA THR A 208 12.31 -5.81 14.61
C THR A 208 12.17 -4.61 13.70
N GLY A 209 11.20 -3.75 13.99
CA GLY A 209 11.00 -2.51 13.24
C GLY A 209 9.57 -1.99 13.39
N PRO A 210 9.23 -0.94 12.65
CA PRO A 210 7.87 -0.43 12.60
C PRO A 210 6.89 -1.52 12.16
N CYS A 211 5.76 -1.60 12.83
CA CYS A 211 4.66 -2.51 12.52
C CYS A 211 3.35 -1.93 13.05
N GLY A 212 2.23 -2.40 12.55
CA GLY A 212 0.93 -1.92 13.02
C GLY A 212 -0.24 -2.37 12.16
N PRO A 213 -1.47 -2.03 12.59
CA PRO A 213 -2.65 -2.28 11.80
C PRO A 213 -2.63 -1.48 10.49
N ASP A 214 -3.26 -2.04 9.49
CA ASP A 214 -3.40 -1.43 8.17
C ASP A 214 -4.84 -1.44 7.66
N THR A 215 -5.06 -0.83 6.51
CA THR A 215 -6.28 -0.92 5.71
C THR A 215 -5.88 -1.18 4.27
N GLU A 216 -6.53 -2.13 3.63
CA GLU A 216 -6.23 -2.56 2.27
C GLU A 216 -7.38 -2.30 1.32
N MET A 217 -7.06 -2.17 0.04
CA MET A 217 -8.01 -1.90 -1.04
C MET A 217 -8.02 -3.05 -2.03
N PHE A 218 -9.20 -3.49 -2.43
CA PHE A 218 -9.39 -4.60 -3.34
C PHE A 218 -10.25 -4.18 -4.53
N LEU A 219 -9.85 -4.61 -5.72
CA LEU A 219 -10.69 -4.56 -6.91
C LEU A 219 -11.36 -5.93 -7.09
N ILE A 220 -12.68 -5.95 -7.02
CA ILE A 220 -13.48 -7.14 -7.24
C ILE A 220 -13.57 -7.37 -8.76
N THR A 221 -13.04 -8.48 -9.21
CA THR A 221 -13.14 -8.94 -10.61
C THR A 221 -14.04 -10.15 -10.68
N ASP A 222 -14.86 -10.26 -11.76
CA ASP A 222 -15.71 -11.43 -12.03
C ASP A 222 -14.89 -12.70 -12.31
#